data_ebc7f6862c96df5620c5dd987e57986b
#
_entry.id   ebc7f6862c96df5620c5dd987e57986b
#
_cell.length_a   1.000
_cell.length_b   1.000
_cell.length_c   1.000
_cell.angle_alpha   90.00
_cell.angle_beta   90.00
_cell.angle_gamma   90.00
#
_symmetry.space_group_name_H-M   'P 1'
#
loop_
_entity.id
_entity.type
_entity.pdbx_description
1 polymer ?
#
loop_
_entity_poly.entity_id
_entity_poly.type
_entity_poly.pdbx_seq_one_letter_code
_entity_poly.pdbx_strand_id
1 'polypeptide(L)'
;MTAIIDIHAREILDSRGSPTVEVEVLLDDGSFGRAAVPSGASTGAHEAVELRDGDKARYMGKGVLKAVAAVNGEITEALLGFDAEDQRDIDRIMIELDGTENKARLGANAILGVSLAAAKAAANARGLPLYSYIGGVSAHLLPVPMMNIINGGEHADNPIDFQEFMVMPVGAPTLAEAVRWGSEIFHTLKKGLREKGLATAVGDEGGFAPNLASTRAALDFIMASIEKAGFKPGVDVTLALDCAATEFFKAGKYEISGEGLSLSPVQMSDYLAKLCDDYPIRSIEDGMGEDDFEGWAALTAKIGDKIQLVGDDLFVTNPKRLTMGIGKGLANSLLVKVNQIGTLSETLEAVSIAQRNGYTAVMSHRSGETEDATIADLAVATNCGQIKTGSLARSDRLAKYNQLIRIEEELGDAAHYAGEGAFGRLSA
;
A
#
# COMPACT_ATOMS: atom_id res chain seq x y z
N MET A 1 7.00 -30.27 -15.48
CA MET A 1 6.54 -29.06 -16.22
C MET A 1 5.51 -28.38 -15.32
N THR A 2 5.42 -27.09 -15.36
CA THR A 2 4.51 -26.28 -14.53
C THR A 2 3.42 -25.68 -15.42
N ALA A 3 2.87 -26.53 -16.34
CA ALA A 3 1.83 -26.12 -17.28
C ALA A 3 0.52 -25.83 -16.54
N ILE A 4 -0.09 -24.71 -16.86
CA ILE A 4 -1.42 -24.33 -16.34
C ILE A 4 -2.46 -25.27 -16.97
N ILE A 5 -3.20 -26.00 -16.14
CA ILE A 5 -4.26 -26.91 -16.59
C ILE A 5 -5.67 -26.42 -16.25
N ASP A 6 -5.79 -25.51 -15.30
CA ASP A 6 -7.08 -24.88 -14.96
C ASP A 6 -6.85 -23.51 -14.32
N ILE A 7 -7.76 -22.57 -14.62
CA ILE A 7 -7.87 -21.26 -13.98
C ILE A 7 -9.33 -21.04 -13.62
N HIS A 8 -9.62 -20.78 -12.35
CA HIS A 8 -10.96 -20.58 -11.87
C HIS A 8 -11.07 -19.30 -11.03
N ALA A 9 -12.02 -18.44 -11.35
CA ALA A 9 -12.32 -17.24 -10.58
C ALA A 9 -13.69 -17.30 -9.95
N ARG A 10 -13.82 -16.63 -8.82
CA ARG A 10 -15.10 -16.41 -8.12
C ARG A 10 -15.17 -14.99 -7.55
N GLU A 11 -16.40 -14.57 -7.28
CA GLU A 11 -16.65 -13.36 -6.50
C GLU A 11 -16.64 -13.70 -5.02
N ILE A 12 -15.84 -12.97 -4.22
CA ILE A 12 -15.81 -13.03 -2.77
C ILE A 12 -16.08 -11.64 -2.19
N LEU A 13 -16.13 -11.50 -0.86
CA LEU A 13 -16.28 -10.20 -0.20
C LEU A 13 -14.95 -9.71 0.36
N ASP A 14 -14.70 -8.41 0.18
CA ASP A 14 -13.59 -7.71 0.82
C ASP A 14 -13.90 -7.33 2.28
N SER A 15 -12.94 -6.71 2.96
CA SER A 15 -13.04 -6.25 4.35
C SER A 15 -14.13 -5.23 4.63
N ARG A 16 -14.71 -4.63 3.58
CA ARG A 16 -15.83 -3.68 3.64
C ARG A 16 -17.16 -4.33 3.28
N GLY A 17 -17.19 -5.64 3.00
CA GLY A 17 -18.36 -6.36 2.51
C GLY A 17 -18.70 -6.05 1.05
N SER A 18 -17.79 -5.46 0.29
CA SER A 18 -17.93 -5.23 -1.16
C SER A 18 -17.37 -6.42 -1.94
N PRO A 19 -17.96 -6.74 -3.13
CA PRO A 19 -17.43 -7.83 -3.95
C PRO A 19 -16.03 -7.54 -4.47
N THR A 20 -15.20 -8.59 -4.53
CA THR A 20 -13.91 -8.60 -5.21
C THR A 20 -13.66 -9.95 -5.89
N VAL A 21 -12.60 -10.02 -6.71
CA VAL A 21 -12.23 -11.22 -7.48
C VAL A 21 -11.23 -12.05 -6.69
N GLU A 22 -11.49 -13.36 -6.59
CA GLU A 22 -10.50 -14.35 -6.17
C GLU A 22 -10.25 -15.32 -7.33
N VAL A 23 -8.98 -15.62 -7.60
CA VAL A 23 -8.55 -16.52 -8.69
C VAL A 23 -7.74 -17.67 -8.13
N GLU A 24 -7.96 -18.85 -8.69
CA GLU A 24 -7.20 -20.09 -8.47
C GLU A 24 -6.54 -20.50 -9.78
N VAL A 25 -5.28 -20.94 -9.69
CA VAL A 25 -4.52 -21.54 -10.80
C VAL A 25 -4.04 -22.91 -10.37
N LEU A 26 -4.29 -23.93 -11.20
CA LEU A 26 -3.87 -25.32 -10.99
C LEU A 26 -2.88 -25.71 -12.09
N LEU A 27 -1.79 -26.35 -11.68
CA LEU A 27 -0.73 -26.84 -12.57
C LEU A 27 -0.81 -28.37 -12.78
N ASP A 28 -0.16 -28.86 -13.83
CA ASP A 28 -0.16 -30.30 -14.24
C ASP A 28 0.49 -31.23 -13.21
N ASP A 29 1.34 -30.71 -12.33
CA ASP A 29 1.93 -31.45 -11.20
C ASP A 29 1.05 -31.45 -9.94
N GLY A 30 -0.13 -30.79 -9.98
CA GLY A 30 -1.05 -30.64 -8.86
C GLY A 30 -0.76 -29.42 -7.97
N SER A 31 0.27 -28.64 -8.27
CA SER A 31 0.55 -27.39 -7.55
C SER A 31 -0.54 -26.37 -7.80
N PHE A 32 -0.82 -25.57 -6.76
CA PHE A 32 -2.00 -24.71 -6.71
C PHE A 32 -1.62 -23.32 -6.17
N GLY A 33 -2.17 -22.27 -6.76
CA GLY A 33 -2.05 -20.91 -6.29
C GLY A 33 -3.41 -20.22 -6.21
N ARG A 34 -3.64 -19.43 -5.16
CA ARG A 34 -4.87 -18.62 -4.97
C ARG A 34 -4.50 -17.21 -4.62
N ALA A 35 -5.16 -16.25 -5.24
CA ALA A 35 -4.99 -14.82 -4.94
C ALA A 35 -6.34 -14.11 -4.93
N ALA A 36 -6.51 -13.21 -3.97
CA ALA A 36 -7.65 -12.29 -3.91
C ALA A 36 -7.18 -10.85 -4.18
N VAL A 37 -7.97 -10.11 -4.95
CA VAL A 37 -7.60 -8.78 -5.43
C VAL A 37 -8.08 -7.71 -4.47
N PRO A 38 -7.21 -6.77 -4.02
CA PRO A 38 -7.64 -5.63 -3.20
C PRO A 38 -8.37 -4.57 -4.03
N SER A 39 -9.12 -3.69 -3.35
CA SER A 39 -9.94 -2.64 -3.98
C SER A 39 -9.81 -1.31 -3.23
N GLY A 40 -9.62 -0.20 -3.94
CA GLY A 40 -9.53 1.14 -3.35
C GLY A 40 -10.89 1.72 -2.91
N ALA A 41 -10.86 2.68 -1.98
CA ALA A 41 -11.99 3.57 -1.69
C ALA A 41 -11.87 4.84 -2.53
N SER A 42 -10.76 5.57 -2.40
CA SER A 42 -10.31 6.57 -3.35
C SER A 42 -9.47 5.92 -4.44
N THR A 43 -9.55 6.41 -5.67
CA THR A 43 -8.78 5.89 -6.81
C THR A 43 -8.19 7.08 -7.56
N GLY A 44 -6.87 7.07 -7.77
CA GLY A 44 -6.19 8.04 -8.63
C GLY A 44 -6.74 7.99 -10.06
N ALA A 45 -6.83 9.15 -10.71
CA ALA A 45 -7.43 9.27 -12.04
C ALA A 45 -6.72 8.43 -13.12
N HIS A 46 -5.49 8.01 -12.84
CA HIS A 46 -4.61 7.30 -13.79
C HIS A 46 -4.42 5.81 -13.45
N GLU A 47 -5.16 5.27 -12.48
CA GLU A 47 -5.12 3.85 -12.15
C GLU A 47 -5.67 2.96 -13.28
N ALA A 48 -5.18 1.72 -13.34
CA ALA A 48 -5.81 0.69 -14.16
C ALA A 48 -7.25 0.41 -13.68
N VAL A 49 -8.13 0.08 -14.63
CA VAL A 49 -9.57 0.00 -14.36
C VAL A 49 -9.93 -1.26 -13.58
N GLU A 50 -10.50 -1.08 -12.40
CA GLU A 50 -11.22 -2.14 -11.71
C GLU A 50 -12.58 -2.34 -12.38
N LEU A 51 -12.77 -3.48 -13.05
CA LEU A 51 -14.00 -3.75 -13.78
C LEU A 51 -15.14 -4.11 -12.82
N ARG A 52 -16.16 -3.28 -12.78
CA ARG A 52 -17.41 -3.46 -12.03
C ARG A 52 -18.60 -3.71 -12.96
N ASP A 53 -19.58 -4.49 -12.50
CA ASP A 53 -20.74 -4.87 -13.32
C ASP A 53 -21.65 -3.70 -13.67
N GLY A 54 -21.77 -2.72 -12.76
CA GLY A 54 -22.63 -1.55 -12.92
C GLY A 54 -24.12 -1.84 -12.71
N ASP A 55 -24.51 -3.09 -12.47
CA ASP A 55 -25.91 -3.48 -12.17
C ASP A 55 -26.29 -3.07 -10.74
N LYS A 56 -27.05 -2.00 -10.62
CA LYS A 56 -27.47 -1.45 -9.32
C LYS A 56 -28.37 -2.38 -8.50
N ALA A 57 -29.01 -3.37 -9.14
CA ALA A 57 -29.84 -4.36 -8.46
C ALA A 57 -28.99 -5.40 -7.69
N ARG A 58 -27.70 -5.48 -8.02
CA ARG A 58 -26.77 -6.42 -7.39
C ARG A 58 -25.57 -5.65 -6.81
N TYR A 59 -25.33 -5.76 -5.49
CA TYR A 59 -24.25 -5.05 -4.78
C TYR A 59 -24.17 -3.55 -5.10
N MET A 60 -25.31 -2.91 -5.36
CA MET A 60 -25.39 -1.47 -5.70
C MET A 60 -24.51 -1.06 -6.89
N GLY A 61 -24.30 -1.97 -7.84
CA GLY A 61 -23.44 -1.77 -9.01
C GLY A 61 -22.00 -2.22 -8.85
N LYS A 62 -21.58 -2.65 -7.65
CA LYS A 62 -20.20 -3.01 -7.34
C LYS A 62 -19.85 -4.48 -7.60
N GLY A 63 -20.76 -5.29 -8.17
CA GLY A 63 -20.49 -6.68 -8.54
C GLY A 63 -19.29 -6.82 -9.47
N VAL A 64 -18.65 -8.01 -9.52
CA VAL A 64 -17.46 -8.28 -10.32
C VAL A 64 -17.61 -9.50 -11.23
N LEU A 65 -18.85 -9.89 -11.54
CA LEU A 65 -19.11 -11.07 -12.38
C LEU A 65 -18.57 -10.93 -13.80
N LYS A 66 -18.48 -9.71 -14.34
CA LYS A 66 -17.85 -9.47 -15.66
C LYS A 66 -16.35 -9.83 -15.62
N ALA A 67 -15.65 -9.40 -14.56
CA ALA A 67 -14.25 -9.74 -14.37
C ALA A 67 -14.07 -11.26 -14.13
N VAL A 68 -14.93 -11.88 -13.32
CA VAL A 68 -14.97 -13.34 -13.11
C VAL A 68 -15.21 -14.07 -14.45
N ALA A 69 -16.13 -13.62 -15.27
CA ALA A 69 -16.41 -14.20 -16.59
C ALA A 69 -15.21 -14.07 -17.55
N ALA A 70 -14.48 -12.94 -17.51
CA ALA A 70 -13.28 -12.75 -18.31
C ALA A 70 -12.17 -13.75 -17.91
N VAL A 71 -11.98 -13.99 -16.61
CA VAL A 71 -11.03 -15.00 -16.12
C VAL A 71 -11.45 -16.40 -16.55
N ASN A 72 -12.69 -16.81 -16.26
CA ASN A 72 -13.20 -18.16 -16.52
C ASN A 72 -13.41 -18.46 -18.02
N GLY A 73 -13.32 -17.46 -18.89
CA GLY A 73 -13.45 -17.57 -20.34
C GLY A 73 -12.12 -17.27 -21.04
N GLU A 74 -12.05 -16.12 -21.69
CA GLU A 74 -10.99 -15.78 -22.64
C GLU A 74 -9.57 -15.76 -22.03
N ILE A 75 -9.39 -15.38 -20.75
CA ILE A 75 -8.07 -15.44 -20.10
C ILE A 75 -7.65 -16.89 -19.89
N THR A 76 -8.53 -17.74 -19.39
CA THR A 76 -8.27 -19.19 -19.24
C THR A 76 -7.93 -19.81 -20.59
N GLU A 77 -8.72 -19.56 -21.63
CA GLU A 77 -8.47 -20.11 -22.97
C GLU A 77 -7.12 -19.68 -23.53
N ALA A 78 -6.68 -18.46 -23.25
CA ALA A 78 -5.39 -17.93 -23.70
C ALA A 78 -4.17 -18.49 -22.95
N LEU A 79 -4.36 -18.95 -21.69
CA LEU A 79 -3.25 -19.35 -20.82
C LEU A 79 -3.16 -20.86 -20.56
N LEU A 80 -4.16 -21.67 -20.96
CA LEU A 80 -4.07 -23.11 -20.84
C LEU A 80 -2.85 -23.67 -21.58
N GLY A 81 -2.05 -24.50 -20.89
CA GLY A 81 -0.83 -25.11 -21.39
C GLY A 81 0.43 -24.25 -21.30
N PHE A 82 0.31 -22.95 -20.91
CA PHE A 82 1.48 -22.12 -20.64
C PHE A 82 2.19 -22.55 -19.37
N ASP A 83 3.49 -22.31 -19.31
CA ASP A 83 4.31 -22.56 -18.13
C ASP A 83 4.08 -21.43 -17.11
N ALA A 84 3.65 -21.77 -15.90
CA ALA A 84 3.39 -20.80 -14.83
C ALA A 84 4.65 -20.07 -14.36
N GLU A 85 5.85 -20.57 -14.65
CA GLU A 85 7.11 -19.90 -14.33
C GLU A 85 7.45 -18.75 -15.28
N ASP A 86 6.83 -18.70 -16.46
CA ASP A 86 7.02 -17.63 -17.45
C ASP A 86 6.13 -16.42 -17.12
N GLN A 87 6.24 -15.89 -15.89
CA GLN A 87 5.40 -14.81 -15.36
C GLN A 87 5.27 -13.62 -16.31
N ARG A 88 6.37 -13.20 -16.93
CA ARG A 88 6.35 -12.05 -17.85
C ARG A 88 5.53 -12.31 -19.09
N ASP A 89 5.57 -13.54 -19.62
CA ASP A 89 4.77 -13.90 -20.79
C ASP A 89 3.30 -14.06 -20.43
N ILE A 90 2.96 -14.63 -19.29
CA ILE A 90 1.59 -14.69 -18.76
C ILE A 90 1.00 -13.28 -18.68
N ASP A 91 1.70 -12.37 -18.01
CA ASP A 91 1.25 -10.98 -17.83
C ASP A 91 1.13 -10.26 -19.18
N ARG A 92 2.10 -10.42 -20.08
CA ARG A 92 2.10 -9.85 -21.43
C ARG A 92 0.91 -10.35 -22.26
N ILE A 93 0.64 -11.65 -22.24
CA ILE A 93 -0.51 -12.24 -22.96
C ILE A 93 -1.81 -11.62 -22.49
N MET A 94 -2.01 -11.47 -21.18
CA MET A 94 -3.22 -10.87 -20.63
C MET A 94 -3.35 -9.37 -20.99
N ILE A 95 -2.25 -8.62 -20.98
CA ILE A 95 -2.22 -7.21 -21.38
C ILE A 95 -2.56 -7.07 -22.88
N GLU A 96 -1.95 -7.91 -23.73
CA GLU A 96 -2.22 -7.92 -25.18
C GLU A 96 -3.66 -8.35 -25.48
N LEU A 97 -4.19 -9.33 -24.71
CA LEU A 97 -5.56 -9.78 -24.82
C LEU A 97 -6.56 -8.67 -24.44
N ASP A 98 -6.28 -7.90 -23.38
CA ASP A 98 -7.08 -6.74 -23.02
C ASP A 98 -7.05 -5.68 -24.12
N GLY A 99 -5.88 -5.33 -24.62
CA GLY A 99 -5.68 -4.42 -25.75
C GLY A 99 -5.97 -2.95 -25.47
N THR A 100 -6.30 -2.58 -24.20
CA THR A 100 -6.51 -1.19 -23.79
C THR A 100 -5.34 -0.70 -22.92
N GLU A 101 -5.11 0.62 -22.90
CA GLU A 101 -3.97 1.19 -22.16
C GLU A 101 -4.07 0.97 -20.64
N ASN A 102 -5.29 0.97 -20.10
CA ASN A 102 -5.57 0.92 -18.67
C ASN A 102 -6.34 -0.35 -18.23
N LYS A 103 -6.29 -1.42 -19.03
CA LYS A 103 -6.95 -2.71 -18.74
C LYS A 103 -8.47 -2.61 -18.58
N ALA A 104 -9.11 -1.68 -19.32
CA ALA A 104 -10.54 -1.40 -19.18
C ALA A 104 -11.46 -2.49 -19.74
N ARG A 105 -10.99 -3.36 -20.64
CA ARG A 105 -11.81 -4.37 -21.29
C ARG A 105 -12.01 -5.62 -20.42
N LEU A 106 -10.95 -6.21 -19.92
CA LEU A 106 -10.99 -7.40 -19.07
C LEU A 106 -11.10 -7.04 -17.59
N GLY A 107 -10.52 -5.89 -17.23
CA GLY A 107 -10.39 -5.40 -15.87
C GLY A 107 -9.04 -5.72 -15.24
N ALA A 108 -8.41 -4.72 -14.63
CA ALA A 108 -7.17 -4.92 -13.87
C ALA A 108 -7.34 -5.93 -12.73
N ASN A 109 -8.52 -6.01 -12.13
CA ASN A 109 -8.84 -6.99 -11.10
C ASN A 109 -8.83 -8.44 -11.63
N ALA A 110 -9.36 -8.69 -12.83
CA ALA A 110 -9.29 -10.02 -13.46
C ALA A 110 -7.84 -10.40 -13.77
N ILE A 111 -7.10 -9.50 -14.42
CA ILE A 111 -5.71 -9.72 -14.83
C ILE A 111 -4.79 -9.93 -13.62
N LEU A 112 -4.89 -9.09 -12.60
CA LEU A 112 -4.08 -9.20 -11.39
C LEU A 112 -4.33 -10.49 -10.62
N GLY A 113 -5.60 -10.89 -10.50
CA GLY A 113 -5.96 -12.14 -9.83
C GLY A 113 -5.23 -13.34 -10.44
N VAL A 114 -5.23 -13.45 -11.76
CA VAL A 114 -4.51 -14.50 -12.49
C VAL A 114 -3.00 -14.36 -12.35
N SER A 115 -2.46 -13.16 -12.52
CA SER A 115 -1.03 -12.88 -12.40
C SER A 115 -0.45 -13.32 -11.05
N LEU A 116 -1.13 -12.98 -9.95
CA LEU A 116 -0.68 -13.36 -8.59
C LEU A 116 -0.91 -14.84 -8.29
N ALA A 117 -2.04 -15.42 -8.74
CA ALA A 117 -2.33 -16.84 -8.53
C ALA A 117 -1.34 -17.74 -9.29
N ALA A 118 -0.96 -17.35 -10.51
CA ALA A 118 0.06 -18.07 -11.30
C ALA A 118 1.43 -18.04 -10.60
N ALA A 119 1.87 -16.89 -10.10
CA ALA A 119 3.11 -16.76 -9.32
C ALA A 119 3.12 -17.67 -8.08
N LYS A 120 2.00 -17.73 -7.35
CA LYS A 120 1.85 -18.60 -6.18
C LYS A 120 1.86 -20.08 -6.54
N ALA A 121 1.21 -20.45 -7.65
CA ALA A 121 1.23 -21.84 -8.15
C ALA A 121 2.65 -22.25 -8.53
N ALA A 122 3.38 -21.41 -9.25
CA ALA A 122 4.77 -21.63 -9.64
C ALA A 122 5.71 -21.73 -8.43
N ALA A 123 5.55 -20.86 -7.43
CA ALA A 123 6.29 -20.94 -6.17
C ALA A 123 6.06 -22.29 -5.47
N ASN A 124 4.81 -22.72 -5.36
CA ASN A 124 4.43 -24.01 -4.78
C ASN A 124 5.01 -25.20 -5.54
N ALA A 125 5.01 -25.16 -6.88
CA ALA A 125 5.62 -26.19 -7.73
C ALA A 125 7.14 -26.33 -7.50
N ARG A 126 7.79 -25.22 -7.13
CA ARG A 126 9.22 -25.21 -6.76
C ARG A 126 9.49 -25.52 -5.29
N GLY A 127 8.44 -25.68 -4.47
CA GLY A 127 8.55 -25.87 -3.02
C GLY A 127 9.18 -24.68 -2.32
N LEU A 128 8.98 -23.48 -2.86
CA LEU A 128 9.53 -22.23 -2.32
C LEU A 128 8.41 -21.34 -1.76
N PRO A 129 8.64 -20.62 -0.66
CA PRO A 129 7.75 -19.54 -0.25
C PRO A 129 7.78 -18.42 -1.31
N LEU A 130 6.66 -17.70 -1.43
CA LEU A 130 6.48 -16.73 -2.52
C LEU A 130 7.57 -15.63 -2.52
N TYR A 131 7.94 -15.12 -1.34
CA TYR A 131 8.99 -14.09 -1.25
C TYR A 131 10.34 -14.57 -1.80
N SER A 132 10.69 -15.84 -1.54
CA SER A 132 11.94 -16.46 -2.01
C SER A 132 11.88 -16.80 -3.50
N TYR A 133 10.72 -17.25 -4.00
CA TYR A 133 10.52 -17.51 -5.43
C TYR A 133 10.69 -16.24 -6.27
N ILE A 134 10.10 -15.12 -5.84
CA ILE A 134 10.15 -13.84 -6.58
C ILE A 134 11.49 -13.13 -6.37
N GLY A 135 11.98 -13.03 -5.14
CA GLY A 135 13.15 -12.21 -4.78
C GLY A 135 14.48 -12.97 -4.84
N GLY A 136 14.43 -14.31 -4.97
CA GLY A 136 15.61 -15.15 -4.99
C GLY A 136 16.40 -15.08 -3.69
N VAL A 137 17.69 -15.37 -3.78
CA VAL A 137 18.60 -15.44 -2.62
C VAL A 137 18.80 -14.10 -1.89
N SER A 138 18.41 -13.01 -2.49
CA SER A 138 18.53 -11.67 -1.92
C SER A 138 17.35 -11.26 -1.04
N ALA A 139 16.25 -12.01 -1.04
CA ALA A 139 15.02 -11.69 -0.31
C ALA A 139 15.17 -12.02 1.18
N HIS A 140 15.61 -11.04 1.98
CA HIS A 140 15.85 -11.21 3.43
C HIS A 140 15.59 -9.95 4.26
N LEU A 141 15.24 -8.82 3.60
CA LEU A 141 14.99 -7.56 4.29
C LEU A 141 13.53 -7.47 4.76
N LEU A 142 13.32 -7.50 6.07
CA LEU A 142 12.01 -7.31 6.70
C LEU A 142 11.67 -5.81 6.70
N PRO A 143 10.48 -5.42 6.18
CA PRO A 143 10.12 -4.02 6.05
C PRO A 143 9.75 -3.38 7.38
N VAL A 144 10.05 -2.07 7.53
CA VAL A 144 9.48 -1.24 8.60
C VAL A 144 7.97 -1.08 8.33
N PRO A 145 7.11 -1.44 9.29
CA PRO A 145 5.68 -1.21 9.14
C PRO A 145 5.32 0.25 9.39
N MET A 146 4.55 0.83 8.48
CA MET A 146 3.89 2.13 8.61
C MET A 146 2.45 1.88 9.09
N MET A 147 2.24 1.99 10.39
CA MET A 147 1.00 1.55 11.05
C MET A 147 0.04 2.72 11.23
N ASN A 148 -1.03 2.76 10.43
CA ASN A 148 -2.06 3.81 10.50
C ASN A 148 -2.88 3.70 11.78
N ILE A 149 -2.68 4.58 12.77
CA ILE A 149 -3.33 4.51 14.09
C ILE A 149 -4.40 5.59 14.33
N ILE A 150 -4.38 6.70 13.56
CA ILE A 150 -5.45 7.72 13.53
C ILE A 150 -5.83 8.01 12.08
N ASN A 151 -7.12 8.06 11.81
CA ASN A 151 -7.71 8.35 10.51
C ASN A 151 -8.42 9.70 10.50
N GLY A 152 -8.34 10.39 9.36
CA GLY A 152 -9.12 11.56 8.98
C GLY A 152 -9.48 11.50 7.50
N GLY A 153 -9.74 12.65 6.87
CA GLY A 153 -10.06 12.75 5.45
C GLY A 153 -11.18 11.80 5.02
N GLU A 154 -11.03 11.18 3.86
CA GLU A 154 -12.01 10.20 3.34
C GLU A 154 -12.09 8.91 4.17
N HIS A 155 -11.15 8.65 5.08
CA HIS A 155 -11.12 7.46 5.95
C HIS A 155 -11.90 7.63 7.26
N ALA A 156 -12.42 8.85 7.58
CA ALA A 156 -13.14 9.11 8.82
C ALA A 156 -14.10 10.29 8.71
N ASP A 157 -15.28 10.16 9.31
CA ASP A 157 -16.24 11.26 9.45
C ASP A 157 -15.85 12.11 10.67
N ASN A 158 -14.79 12.92 10.51
CA ASN A 158 -14.26 13.84 11.53
C ASN A 158 -13.66 15.10 10.85
N PRO A 159 -13.31 16.17 11.59
CA PRO A 159 -12.81 17.40 11.00
C PRO A 159 -11.32 17.38 10.61
N ILE A 160 -10.63 16.25 10.69
CA ILE A 160 -9.22 16.15 10.30
C ILE A 160 -9.16 15.96 8.78
N ASP A 161 -8.49 16.88 8.06
CA ASP A 161 -8.39 16.81 6.59
C ASP A 161 -7.36 15.76 6.11
N PHE A 162 -6.28 15.53 6.85
CA PHE A 162 -5.27 14.51 6.50
C PHE A 162 -5.80 13.11 6.75
N GLN A 163 -5.54 12.21 5.81
CA GLN A 163 -6.18 10.90 5.74
C GLN A 163 -5.63 9.91 6.77
N GLU A 164 -4.30 9.86 6.97
CA GLU A 164 -3.66 8.87 7.84
C GLU A 164 -2.51 9.44 8.66
N PHE A 165 -2.45 8.99 9.91
CA PHE A 165 -1.37 9.28 10.86
C PHE A 165 -0.76 7.96 11.30
N MET A 166 0.50 7.72 10.93
CA MET A 166 1.16 6.45 11.10
C MET A 166 2.33 6.51 12.07
N VAL A 167 2.54 5.42 12.79
CA VAL A 167 3.75 5.18 13.58
C VAL A 167 4.66 4.18 12.85
N MET A 168 5.98 4.42 12.92
CA MET A 168 7.01 3.61 12.31
C MET A 168 8.06 3.21 13.37
N PRO A 169 8.06 1.96 13.86
CA PRO A 169 9.00 1.50 14.90
C PRO A 169 10.40 1.22 14.35
N VAL A 170 11.08 2.26 13.89
CA VAL A 170 12.39 2.18 13.21
C VAL A 170 13.53 1.71 14.14
N GLY A 171 13.41 1.95 15.44
CA GLY A 171 14.38 1.52 16.45
C GLY A 171 14.21 0.10 16.96
N ALA A 172 13.19 -0.64 16.48
CA ALA A 172 12.97 -2.02 16.89
C ALA A 172 14.10 -2.94 16.40
N PRO A 173 14.50 -3.95 17.19
CA PRO A 173 15.57 -4.86 16.80
C PRO A 173 15.15 -5.92 15.77
N THR A 174 13.84 -6.21 15.67
CA THR A 174 13.25 -7.22 14.79
C THR A 174 11.88 -6.77 14.32
N LEU A 175 11.33 -7.39 13.28
CA LEU A 175 9.96 -7.12 12.83
C LEU A 175 8.93 -7.51 13.89
N ALA A 176 9.09 -8.66 14.54
CA ALA A 176 8.19 -9.10 15.60
C ALA A 176 8.12 -8.07 16.75
N GLU A 177 9.27 -7.50 17.15
CA GLU A 177 9.32 -6.43 18.13
C GLU A 177 8.66 -5.13 17.61
N ALA A 178 8.87 -4.77 16.34
CA ALA A 178 8.21 -3.62 15.73
C ALA A 178 6.68 -3.75 15.79
N VAL A 179 6.15 -4.93 15.48
CA VAL A 179 4.69 -5.22 15.58
C VAL A 179 4.23 -5.16 17.04
N ARG A 180 5.00 -5.69 17.99
CA ARG A 180 4.69 -5.58 19.42
C ARG A 180 4.62 -4.11 19.87
N TRP A 181 5.64 -3.31 19.53
CA TRP A 181 5.67 -1.88 19.87
C TRP A 181 4.46 -1.12 19.30
N GLY A 182 4.14 -1.38 18.04
CA GLY A 182 2.95 -0.81 17.40
C GLY A 182 1.67 -1.18 18.16
N SER A 183 1.51 -2.44 18.57
CA SER A 183 0.36 -2.91 19.35
C SER A 183 0.26 -2.22 20.70
N GLU A 184 1.35 -2.07 21.43
CA GLU A 184 1.38 -1.40 22.72
C GLU A 184 1.05 0.10 22.59
N ILE A 185 1.57 0.78 21.56
CA ILE A 185 1.21 2.17 21.25
C ILE A 185 -0.27 2.29 20.91
N PHE A 186 -0.79 1.41 20.05
CA PHE A 186 -2.20 1.37 19.65
C PHE A 186 -3.13 1.24 20.85
N HIS A 187 -2.85 0.32 21.78
CA HIS A 187 -3.67 0.13 22.98
C HIS A 187 -3.51 1.28 23.97
N THR A 188 -2.34 1.89 24.06
CA THR A 188 -2.09 3.09 24.89
C THR A 188 -2.85 4.29 24.34
N LEU A 189 -2.85 4.48 23.02
CA LEU A 189 -3.66 5.51 22.35
C LEU A 189 -5.15 5.29 22.61
N LYS A 190 -5.65 4.05 22.48
CA LYS A 190 -7.04 3.70 22.78
C LYS A 190 -7.45 4.11 24.18
N LYS A 191 -6.59 3.84 25.16
CA LYS A 191 -6.82 4.25 26.54
C LYS A 191 -6.86 5.76 26.68
N GLY A 192 -5.90 6.48 26.11
CA GLY A 192 -5.83 7.93 26.16
C GLY A 192 -7.04 8.61 25.52
N LEU A 193 -7.53 8.12 24.38
CA LEU A 193 -8.75 8.60 23.74
C LEU A 193 -9.98 8.41 24.64
N ARG A 194 -10.14 7.23 25.26
CA ARG A 194 -11.23 6.94 26.19
C ARG A 194 -11.21 7.85 27.42
N GLU A 195 -10.05 8.11 27.99
CA GLU A 195 -9.88 9.01 29.15
C GLU A 195 -10.33 10.45 28.84
N LYS A 196 -10.28 10.83 27.55
CA LYS A 196 -10.77 12.14 27.06
C LYS A 196 -12.22 12.09 26.54
N GLY A 197 -12.90 10.95 26.63
CA GLY A 197 -14.26 10.79 26.13
C GLY A 197 -14.39 10.76 24.61
N LEU A 198 -13.27 10.49 23.89
CA LEU A 198 -13.22 10.42 22.44
C LEU A 198 -13.54 9.02 21.92
N ALA A 199 -14.02 8.95 20.67
CA ALA A 199 -14.35 7.68 20.02
C ALA A 199 -13.13 6.78 19.85
N THR A 200 -13.35 5.48 20.08
CA THR A 200 -12.34 4.42 19.83
C THR A 200 -12.87 3.35 18.90
N ALA A 201 -13.85 3.69 18.08
CA ALA A 201 -14.23 2.90 16.91
C ALA A 201 -13.10 2.96 15.89
N VAL A 202 -12.91 1.87 15.16
CA VAL A 202 -11.87 1.78 14.12
C VAL A 202 -12.49 1.93 12.73
N GLY A 203 -11.76 2.59 11.85
CA GLY A 203 -12.10 2.72 10.44
C GLY A 203 -11.75 1.47 9.62
N ASP A 204 -11.88 1.60 8.30
CA ASP A 204 -11.67 0.49 7.34
C ASP A 204 -10.26 -0.12 7.41
N GLU A 205 -9.27 0.66 7.79
CA GLU A 205 -7.88 0.23 7.90
C GLU A 205 -7.44 -0.09 9.34
N GLY A 206 -8.38 -0.10 10.28
CA GLY A 206 -8.15 -0.49 11.67
C GLY A 206 -7.64 0.62 12.60
N GLY A 207 -7.33 1.81 12.10
CA GLY A 207 -6.98 2.99 12.90
C GLY A 207 -8.20 3.63 13.56
N PHE A 208 -8.00 4.40 14.64
CA PHE A 208 -9.07 5.11 15.32
C PHE A 208 -9.52 6.35 14.51
N ALA A 209 -10.79 6.70 14.62
CA ALA A 209 -11.39 7.86 13.98
C ALA A 209 -11.96 8.85 15.03
N PRO A 210 -11.11 9.44 15.90
CA PRO A 210 -11.57 10.36 16.93
C PRO A 210 -11.92 11.72 16.34
N ASN A 211 -12.86 12.41 16.95
CA ASN A 211 -13.19 13.79 16.60
C ASN A 211 -12.16 14.74 17.25
N LEU A 212 -11.04 15.00 16.58
CA LEU A 212 -9.97 15.90 17.00
C LEU A 212 -10.03 17.19 16.20
N ALA A 213 -9.57 18.30 16.82
CA ALA A 213 -9.76 19.64 16.28
C ALA A 213 -8.78 20.00 15.14
N SER A 214 -7.67 19.28 14.97
CA SER A 214 -6.62 19.61 14.00
C SER A 214 -5.64 18.46 13.79
N THR A 215 -4.86 18.55 12.72
CA THR A 215 -3.67 17.70 12.43
C THR A 215 -2.72 17.66 13.64
N ARG A 216 -2.42 18.83 14.25
CA ARG A 216 -1.53 18.91 15.41
C ARG A 216 -2.11 18.18 16.63
N ALA A 217 -3.42 18.28 16.86
CA ALA A 217 -4.07 17.57 17.97
C ALA A 217 -3.93 16.04 17.80
N ALA A 218 -4.01 15.53 16.58
CA ALA A 218 -3.78 14.10 16.29
C ALA A 218 -2.32 13.71 16.59
N LEU A 219 -1.36 14.49 16.08
CA LEU A 219 0.07 14.26 16.31
C LEU A 219 0.43 14.31 17.81
N ASP A 220 -0.09 15.26 18.57
CA ASP A 220 0.12 15.38 20.02
C ASP A 220 -0.40 14.14 20.78
N PHE A 221 -1.56 13.61 20.40
CA PHE A 221 -2.09 12.37 20.98
C PHE A 221 -1.19 11.16 20.70
N ILE A 222 -0.65 11.07 19.48
CA ILE A 222 0.26 10.00 19.08
C ILE A 222 1.57 10.13 19.84
N MET A 223 2.18 11.30 19.90
CA MET A 223 3.42 11.56 20.65
C MET A 223 3.28 11.15 22.11
N ALA A 224 2.20 11.61 22.78
CA ALA A 224 1.92 11.26 24.16
C ALA A 224 1.69 9.74 24.36
N SER A 225 1.15 9.06 23.34
CA SER A 225 0.91 7.62 23.40
C SER A 225 2.21 6.81 23.23
N ILE A 226 3.11 7.26 22.38
CA ILE A 226 4.45 6.65 22.22
C ILE A 226 5.23 6.75 23.53
N GLU A 227 5.28 7.94 24.15
CA GLU A 227 5.96 8.16 25.43
C GLU A 227 5.35 7.33 26.57
N LYS A 228 4.01 7.30 26.67
CA LYS A 228 3.30 6.52 27.69
C LYS A 228 3.47 5.00 27.52
N ALA A 229 3.68 4.54 26.29
CA ALA A 229 3.99 3.15 25.99
C ALA A 229 5.45 2.80 26.33
N GLY A 230 6.29 3.79 26.70
CA GLY A 230 7.66 3.61 27.12
C GLY A 230 8.70 3.75 26.01
N PHE A 231 8.30 4.25 24.82
CA PHE A 231 9.19 4.45 23.69
C PHE A 231 9.54 5.94 23.50
N LYS A 232 10.66 6.20 22.83
CA LYS A 232 11.17 7.54 22.57
C LYS A 232 10.76 7.99 21.16
N PRO A 233 9.87 9.02 21.02
CA PRO A 233 9.58 9.60 19.72
C PRO A 233 10.84 10.11 19.03
N GLY A 234 10.94 9.84 17.71
CA GLY A 234 12.08 10.25 16.89
C GLY A 234 13.34 9.36 17.01
N VAL A 235 13.37 8.43 17.98
CA VAL A 235 14.48 7.48 18.17
C VAL A 235 14.00 6.04 18.00
N ASP A 236 13.04 5.63 18.82
CA ASP A 236 12.48 4.28 18.76
C ASP A 236 11.38 4.20 17.69
N VAL A 237 10.57 5.27 17.63
CA VAL A 237 9.40 5.37 16.76
C VAL A 237 9.36 6.73 16.09
N THR A 238 9.30 6.74 14.77
CA THR A 238 9.06 7.95 13.97
C THR A 238 7.62 7.98 13.46
N LEU A 239 7.23 9.10 12.85
CA LEU A 239 5.89 9.31 12.33
C LEU A 239 5.89 9.35 10.81
N ALA A 240 4.74 8.97 10.24
CA ALA A 240 4.45 9.20 8.83
C ALA A 240 3.03 9.74 8.68
N LEU A 241 2.82 10.50 7.61
CA LEU A 241 1.53 11.07 7.22
C LEU A 241 1.15 10.60 5.82
N ASP A 242 -0.13 10.39 5.61
CA ASP A 242 -0.76 10.41 4.30
C ASP A 242 -1.72 11.60 4.27
N CYS A 243 -1.40 12.60 3.45
CA CYS A 243 -2.21 13.80 3.34
C CYS A 243 -3.40 13.60 2.41
N ALA A 244 -3.27 12.74 1.38
CA ALA A 244 -4.23 12.60 0.29
C ALA A 244 -4.66 13.98 -0.27
N ALA A 245 -3.67 14.84 -0.55
CA ALA A 245 -3.90 16.27 -0.76
C ALA A 245 -4.73 16.59 -2.00
N THR A 246 -4.89 15.68 -2.93
CA THR A 246 -5.82 15.80 -4.08
C THR A 246 -7.25 16.05 -3.61
N GLU A 247 -7.69 15.45 -2.51
CA GLU A 247 -9.08 15.53 -2.01
C GLU A 247 -9.48 16.94 -1.57
N PHE A 248 -8.52 17.72 -1.08
CA PHE A 248 -8.76 19.10 -0.66
C PHE A 248 -8.04 20.15 -1.53
N PHE A 249 -7.51 19.76 -2.70
CA PHE A 249 -6.96 20.70 -3.69
C PHE A 249 -8.07 21.22 -4.61
N LYS A 250 -8.45 22.49 -4.45
CA LYS A 250 -9.56 23.12 -5.19
C LYS A 250 -9.16 24.49 -5.71
N ALA A 251 -9.39 24.73 -6.98
CA ALA A 251 -9.12 26.02 -7.65
C ALA A 251 -7.68 26.55 -7.40
N GLY A 252 -6.67 25.65 -7.39
CA GLY A 252 -5.26 26.02 -7.19
C GLY A 252 -4.87 26.28 -5.73
N LYS A 253 -5.69 25.86 -4.76
CA LYS A 253 -5.44 25.99 -3.33
C LYS A 253 -5.75 24.71 -2.57
N TYR A 254 -5.06 24.50 -1.48
CA TYR A 254 -5.29 23.44 -0.51
C TYR A 254 -6.19 23.97 0.61
N GLU A 255 -7.42 23.46 0.66
CA GLU A 255 -8.46 23.87 1.61
C GLU A 255 -8.46 22.92 2.82
N ILE A 256 -7.67 23.25 3.86
CA ILE A 256 -7.64 22.51 5.13
C ILE A 256 -8.80 23.00 5.98
N SER A 257 -9.98 22.48 5.70
CA SER A 257 -11.25 23.02 6.21
C SER A 257 -11.40 22.90 7.72
N GLY A 258 -10.90 21.80 8.31
CA GLY A 258 -10.92 21.55 9.74
C GLY A 258 -10.07 22.56 10.54
N GLU A 259 -9.07 23.16 9.91
CA GLU A 259 -8.21 24.17 10.51
C GLU A 259 -8.54 25.60 10.00
N GLY A 260 -9.49 25.75 9.06
CA GLY A 260 -9.88 27.04 8.48
C GLY A 260 -8.77 27.67 7.61
N LEU A 261 -7.90 26.85 7.01
CA LEU A 261 -6.78 27.29 6.18
C LEU A 261 -7.08 27.12 4.69
N SER A 262 -6.66 28.10 3.88
CA SER A 262 -6.69 28.06 2.41
C SER A 262 -5.30 28.42 1.90
N LEU A 263 -4.52 27.43 1.49
CA LEU A 263 -3.09 27.55 1.24
C LEU A 263 -2.77 27.45 -0.27
N SER A 264 -1.89 28.34 -0.76
CA SER A 264 -1.27 28.11 -2.06
C SER A 264 -0.30 26.91 -1.99
N PRO A 265 0.16 26.35 -3.15
CA PRO A 265 1.14 25.25 -3.16
C PRO A 265 2.41 25.58 -2.35
N VAL A 266 2.91 26.80 -2.42
CA VAL A 266 4.08 27.22 -1.63
C VAL A 266 3.77 27.24 -0.14
N GLN A 267 2.60 27.76 0.25
CA GLN A 267 2.18 27.80 1.66
C GLN A 267 1.92 26.37 2.20
N MET A 268 1.39 25.46 1.38
CA MET A 268 1.24 24.05 1.76
C MET A 268 2.60 23.39 2.00
N SER A 269 3.60 23.67 1.13
CA SER A 269 4.98 23.20 1.36
C SER A 269 5.57 23.76 2.67
N ASP A 270 5.30 25.04 3.00
CA ASP A 270 5.73 25.65 4.27
C ASP A 270 5.04 25.00 5.47
N TYR A 271 3.75 24.73 5.36
CA TYR A 271 2.97 24.08 6.40
C TYR A 271 3.50 22.65 6.69
N LEU A 272 3.74 21.83 5.65
CA LEU A 272 4.31 20.50 5.80
C LEU A 272 5.73 20.54 6.36
N ALA A 273 6.59 21.43 5.89
CA ALA A 273 7.94 21.62 6.42
C ALA A 273 7.89 21.97 7.92
N LYS A 274 6.97 22.86 8.32
CA LYS A 274 6.80 23.22 9.73
C LYS A 274 6.30 22.06 10.60
N LEU A 275 5.47 21.16 10.08
CA LEU A 275 5.09 19.94 10.80
C LEU A 275 6.30 19.02 11.01
N CYS A 276 7.16 18.89 10.00
CA CYS A 276 8.40 18.09 10.12
C CYS A 276 9.42 18.70 11.09
N ASP A 277 9.45 20.03 11.24
CA ASP A 277 10.29 20.70 12.25
C ASP A 277 9.80 20.45 13.68
N ASP A 278 8.47 20.37 13.86
CA ASP A 278 7.83 20.27 15.17
C ASP A 278 7.63 18.84 15.67
N TYR A 279 7.57 17.85 14.76
CA TYR A 279 7.32 16.44 15.04
C TYR A 279 8.32 15.54 14.32
N PRO A 280 8.63 14.35 14.85
CA PRO A 280 9.57 13.40 14.23
C PRO A 280 8.96 12.69 13.01
N ILE A 281 8.45 13.46 12.05
CA ILE A 281 7.88 12.97 10.80
C ILE A 281 9.04 12.64 9.85
N ARG A 282 9.08 11.40 9.35
CA ARG A 282 10.09 10.92 8.40
C ARG A 282 9.54 10.64 7.01
N SER A 283 8.22 10.55 6.87
CA SER A 283 7.57 10.26 5.59
C SER A 283 6.27 11.03 5.45
N ILE A 284 6.03 11.61 4.27
CA ILE A 284 4.78 12.24 3.87
C ILE A 284 4.36 11.65 2.52
N GLU A 285 3.18 11.05 2.49
CA GLU A 285 2.53 10.54 1.29
C GLU A 285 1.55 11.59 0.77
N ASP A 286 1.53 11.77 -0.56
CA ASP A 286 0.65 12.67 -1.31
C ASP A 286 0.45 14.05 -0.64
N GLY A 287 1.59 14.68 -0.30
CA GLY A 287 1.61 16.01 0.30
C GLY A 287 1.16 17.13 -0.63
N MET A 288 1.03 16.83 -1.94
CA MET A 288 0.50 17.70 -2.98
C MET A 288 -0.50 16.95 -3.85
N GLY A 289 -1.35 17.67 -4.57
CA GLY A 289 -2.29 17.08 -5.53
C GLY A 289 -1.60 16.32 -6.66
N GLU A 290 -2.24 15.28 -7.19
CA GLU A 290 -1.68 14.33 -8.19
C GLU A 290 -1.18 14.99 -9.49
N ASP A 291 -1.72 16.16 -9.86
CA ASP A 291 -1.35 16.94 -11.05
C ASP A 291 -0.66 18.28 -10.71
N ASP A 292 -0.45 18.61 -9.42
CA ASP A 292 0.27 19.81 -8.99
C ASP A 292 1.80 19.58 -9.04
N PHE A 293 2.33 19.40 -10.24
CA PHE A 293 3.77 19.12 -10.43
C PHE A 293 4.69 20.25 -9.96
N GLU A 294 4.23 21.51 -10.00
CA GLU A 294 4.99 22.64 -9.48
C GLU A 294 5.05 22.62 -7.95
N GLY A 295 3.93 22.31 -7.30
CA GLY A 295 3.87 22.11 -5.85
C GLY A 295 4.75 20.94 -5.41
N TRP A 296 4.70 19.79 -6.10
CA TRP A 296 5.56 18.64 -5.84
C TRP A 296 7.05 18.97 -5.98
N ALA A 297 7.45 19.66 -7.05
CA ALA A 297 8.85 20.08 -7.25
C ALA A 297 9.31 21.02 -6.13
N ALA A 298 8.47 21.98 -5.72
CA ALA A 298 8.76 22.90 -4.64
C ALA A 298 8.89 22.19 -3.28
N LEU A 299 7.99 21.26 -2.96
CA LEU A 299 8.04 20.47 -1.75
C LEU A 299 9.30 19.60 -1.72
N THR A 300 9.59 18.91 -2.84
CA THR A 300 10.78 18.03 -2.96
C THR A 300 12.07 18.82 -2.78
N ALA A 301 12.18 19.99 -3.39
CA ALA A 301 13.33 20.86 -3.23
C ALA A 301 13.49 21.41 -1.80
N LYS A 302 12.38 21.57 -1.07
CA LYS A 302 12.36 22.14 0.28
C LYS A 302 12.77 21.16 1.37
N ILE A 303 12.22 19.94 1.36
CA ILE A 303 12.40 18.96 2.45
C ILE A 303 12.81 17.56 1.98
N GLY A 304 12.88 17.30 0.67
CA GLY A 304 13.12 15.97 0.12
C GLY A 304 14.54 15.41 0.37
N ASP A 305 15.47 16.19 0.90
CA ASP A 305 16.78 15.74 1.36
C ASP A 305 16.74 15.08 2.75
N LYS A 306 15.69 15.33 3.54
CA LYS A 306 15.51 14.84 4.92
C LYS A 306 14.28 13.97 5.10
N ILE A 307 13.21 14.26 4.34
CA ILE A 307 11.90 13.64 4.47
C ILE A 307 11.62 12.79 3.25
N GLN A 308 11.16 11.57 3.49
CA GLN A 308 10.61 10.72 2.44
C GLN A 308 9.30 11.33 1.94
N LEU A 309 9.23 11.61 0.64
CA LEU A 309 8.06 12.11 -0.05
C LEU A 309 7.53 11.02 -0.97
N VAL A 310 6.41 10.41 -0.57
CA VAL A 310 5.84 9.25 -1.25
C VAL A 310 4.77 9.71 -2.24
N GLY A 311 4.90 9.29 -3.50
CA GLY A 311 3.85 9.48 -4.50
C GLY A 311 2.98 8.22 -4.59
N ASP A 312 1.70 8.35 -4.21
CA ASP A 312 0.63 7.38 -4.43
C ASP A 312 -0.14 7.75 -5.71
N ASP A 313 -1.09 8.68 -5.63
CA ASP A 313 -1.87 9.14 -6.78
C ASP A 313 -0.99 9.82 -7.85
N LEU A 314 0.12 10.41 -7.44
CA LEU A 314 1.12 10.98 -8.34
C LEU A 314 1.66 9.94 -9.33
N PHE A 315 1.94 8.72 -8.89
CA PHE A 315 2.61 7.68 -9.70
C PHE A 315 1.72 6.50 -10.06
N VAL A 316 0.72 6.20 -9.26
CA VAL A 316 -0.23 5.06 -9.40
C VAL A 316 0.46 3.74 -9.75
N THR A 317 1.64 3.49 -9.16
CA THR A 317 2.48 2.30 -9.44
C THR A 317 2.82 2.13 -10.94
N ASN A 318 2.69 3.20 -11.74
CA ASN A 318 2.85 3.15 -13.19
C ASN A 318 4.30 3.49 -13.60
N PRO A 319 5.05 2.57 -14.26
CA PRO A 319 6.43 2.80 -14.69
C PRO A 319 6.62 4.07 -15.54
N LYS A 320 5.65 4.42 -16.39
CA LYS A 320 5.73 5.62 -17.24
C LYS A 320 5.59 6.90 -16.42
N ARG A 321 4.60 6.96 -15.51
CA ARG A 321 4.39 8.12 -14.63
C ARG A 321 5.55 8.30 -13.65
N LEU A 322 6.05 7.20 -13.09
CA LEU A 322 7.23 7.22 -12.22
C LEU A 322 8.46 7.76 -12.96
N THR A 323 8.74 7.28 -14.17
CA THR A 323 9.86 7.76 -14.98
C THR A 323 9.74 9.27 -15.30
N MET A 324 8.53 9.73 -15.60
CA MET A 324 8.24 11.15 -15.82
C MET A 324 8.52 11.96 -14.54
N GLY A 325 8.03 11.50 -13.40
CA GLY A 325 8.23 12.18 -12.11
C GLY A 325 9.70 12.24 -11.70
N ILE A 326 10.45 11.15 -11.86
CA ILE A 326 11.89 11.11 -11.63
C ILE A 326 12.60 12.16 -12.51
N GLY A 327 12.25 12.21 -13.79
CA GLY A 327 12.83 13.18 -14.73
C GLY A 327 12.53 14.64 -14.39
N LYS A 328 11.46 14.90 -13.65
CA LYS A 328 11.06 16.24 -13.16
C LYS A 328 11.49 16.53 -11.73
N GLY A 329 12.11 15.57 -11.02
CA GLY A 329 12.51 15.73 -9.62
C GLY A 329 11.33 15.82 -8.65
N LEU A 330 10.25 15.07 -8.91
CA LEU A 330 9.05 15.04 -8.06
C LEU A 330 9.11 13.87 -7.08
N ALA A 331 8.88 14.12 -5.79
CA ALA A 331 8.93 13.11 -4.74
C ALA A 331 10.32 12.42 -4.63
N ASN A 332 10.45 11.38 -3.82
CA ASN A 332 11.66 10.56 -3.68
C ASN A 332 11.34 9.11 -3.27
N SER A 333 10.05 8.75 -3.27
CA SER A 333 9.56 7.43 -2.91
C SER A 333 8.32 7.07 -3.74
N LEU A 334 8.15 5.78 -4.03
CA LEU A 334 6.98 5.22 -4.72
C LEU A 334 6.12 4.47 -3.73
N LEU A 335 4.82 4.75 -3.68
CA LEU A 335 3.86 3.82 -3.09
C LEU A 335 3.52 2.73 -4.10
N VAL A 336 3.54 1.48 -3.67
CA VAL A 336 3.36 0.31 -4.55
C VAL A 336 2.04 -0.38 -4.21
N LYS A 337 1.05 -0.22 -5.07
CA LYS A 337 -0.26 -0.87 -4.98
C LYS A 337 -0.45 -1.77 -6.20
N VAL A 338 -0.38 -3.07 -6.03
CA VAL A 338 -0.39 -4.06 -7.13
C VAL A 338 -1.60 -3.90 -8.08
N ASN A 339 -2.76 -3.48 -7.56
CA ASN A 339 -3.97 -3.33 -8.36
C ASN A 339 -4.04 -2.00 -9.13
N GLN A 340 -3.22 -0.99 -8.80
CA GLN A 340 -3.17 0.27 -9.56
C GLN A 340 -2.60 0.08 -10.96
N ILE A 341 -1.73 -0.92 -11.14
CA ILE A 341 -1.15 -1.27 -12.44
C ILE A 341 -1.69 -2.59 -12.99
N GLY A 342 -1.97 -3.58 -12.15
CA GLY A 342 -2.76 -4.77 -12.48
C GLY A 342 -1.99 -5.99 -12.95
N THR A 343 -0.65 -6.03 -12.87
CA THR A 343 0.16 -7.25 -13.02
C THR A 343 1.34 -7.26 -12.05
N LEU A 344 1.83 -8.45 -11.72
CA LEU A 344 3.05 -8.62 -10.92
C LEU A 344 4.28 -8.08 -11.66
N SER A 345 4.42 -8.37 -12.95
CA SER A 345 5.58 -7.94 -13.75
C SER A 345 5.71 -6.42 -13.82
N GLU A 346 4.62 -5.69 -14.07
CA GLU A 346 4.64 -4.23 -14.09
C GLU A 346 4.89 -3.65 -12.69
N THR A 347 4.34 -4.27 -11.64
CA THR A 347 4.61 -3.89 -10.25
C THR A 347 6.09 -4.00 -9.92
N LEU A 348 6.73 -5.13 -10.23
CA LEU A 348 8.16 -5.35 -10.00
C LEU A 348 9.03 -4.40 -10.84
N GLU A 349 8.58 -4.07 -12.06
CA GLU A 349 9.26 -3.09 -12.91
C GLU A 349 9.23 -1.68 -12.27
N ALA A 350 8.07 -1.25 -11.76
CA ALA A 350 7.95 0.04 -11.08
C ALA A 350 8.88 0.13 -9.85
N VAL A 351 8.91 -0.92 -9.01
CA VAL A 351 9.84 -1.00 -7.86
C VAL A 351 11.29 -0.93 -8.32
N SER A 352 11.66 -1.68 -9.36
CA SER A 352 13.02 -1.69 -9.90
C SER A 352 13.44 -0.31 -10.45
N ILE A 353 12.53 0.40 -11.13
CA ILE A 353 12.77 1.76 -11.62
C ILE A 353 13.00 2.71 -10.43
N ALA A 354 12.15 2.67 -9.40
CA ALA A 354 12.30 3.48 -8.20
C ALA A 354 13.68 3.28 -7.57
N GLN A 355 14.02 2.04 -7.22
CA GLN A 355 15.26 1.70 -6.52
C GLN A 355 16.52 2.07 -7.34
N ARG A 356 16.53 1.81 -8.66
CA ARG A 356 17.66 2.14 -9.53
C ARG A 356 17.89 3.65 -9.69
N ASN A 357 16.86 4.46 -9.45
CA ASN A 357 16.97 5.92 -9.50
C ASN A 357 17.11 6.57 -8.11
N GLY A 358 17.35 5.75 -7.05
CA GLY A 358 17.58 6.25 -5.69
C GLY A 358 16.30 6.64 -4.96
N TYR A 359 15.11 6.29 -5.48
CA TYR A 359 13.85 6.38 -4.78
C TYR A 359 13.68 5.17 -3.86
N THR A 360 13.07 5.37 -2.72
CA THR A 360 12.56 4.28 -1.90
C THR A 360 11.24 3.75 -2.48
N ALA A 361 10.78 2.63 -1.95
CA ALA A 361 9.48 2.06 -2.29
C ALA A 361 8.77 1.59 -1.02
N VAL A 362 7.48 1.77 -0.96
CA VAL A 362 6.61 1.35 0.16
C VAL A 362 5.58 0.38 -0.41
N MET A 363 5.63 -0.89 -0.02
CA MET A 363 4.59 -1.86 -0.39
C MET A 363 3.31 -1.53 0.36
N SER A 364 2.17 -1.45 -0.34
CA SER A 364 0.94 -0.93 0.26
C SER A 364 -0.27 -1.82 0.02
N HIS A 365 -1.14 -1.87 1.01
CA HIS A 365 -2.50 -2.38 0.93
C HIS A 365 -3.44 -1.40 0.19
N ARG A 366 -4.72 -1.75 0.16
CA ARG A 366 -5.84 -0.84 -0.19
C ARG A 366 -6.86 -0.81 0.96
N SER A 367 -7.81 0.14 0.88
CA SER A 367 -8.90 0.25 1.87
C SER A 367 -9.75 -1.02 1.94
N GLY A 368 -10.08 -1.60 0.79
CA GLY A 368 -10.73 -2.92 0.67
C GLY A 368 -9.70 -4.02 0.51
N GLU A 369 -9.49 -4.81 1.54
CA GLU A 369 -8.56 -5.93 1.59
C GLU A 369 -9.29 -7.24 1.86
N THR A 370 -8.56 -8.34 1.76
CA THR A 370 -8.96 -9.68 2.15
C THR A 370 -7.92 -10.28 3.09
N GLU A 371 -8.02 -11.57 3.42
CA GLU A 371 -6.98 -12.30 4.16
C GLU A 371 -5.73 -12.60 3.31
N ASP A 372 -5.75 -12.28 2.01
CA ASP A 372 -4.57 -12.43 1.15
C ASP A 372 -3.39 -11.61 1.69
N ALA A 373 -2.24 -12.27 1.83
CA ALA A 373 -1.04 -11.68 2.41
C ALA A 373 0.08 -11.47 1.37
N THR A 374 -0.21 -11.53 0.09
CA THR A 374 0.78 -11.43 -1.01
C THR A 374 1.70 -10.24 -0.87
N ILE A 375 1.18 -9.08 -0.47
CA ILE A 375 1.99 -7.85 -0.33
C ILE A 375 3.06 -7.97 0.77
N ALA A 376 2.87 -8.82 1.76
CA ALA A 376 3.91 -9.11 2.76
C ALA A 376 5.09 -9.86 2.12
N ASP A 377 4.80 -10.89 1.32
CA ASP A 377 5.82 -11.61 0.55
C ASP A 377 6.51 -10.68 -0.46
N LEU A 378 5.76 -9.83 -1.16
CA LEU A 378 6.32 -8.87 -2.13
C LEU A 378 7.23 -7.83 -1.46
N ALA A 379 6.91 -7.37 -0.26
CA ALA A 379 7.75 -6.43 0.48
C ALA A 379 9.13 -7.02 0.76
N VAL A 380 9.19 -8.29 1.17
CA VAL A 380 10.47 -9.00 1.40
C VAL A 380 11.14 -9.37 0.07
N ALA A 381 10.38 -9.87 -0.91
CA ALA A 381 10.91 -10.24 -2.23
C ALA A 381 11.64 -9.09 -2.94
N THR A 382 11.12 -7.88 -2.81
CA THR A 382 11.68 -6.68 -3.46
C THR A 382 12.70 -5.94 -2.60
N ASN A 383 12.90 -6.36 -1.34
CA ASN A 383 13.70 -5.63 -0.35
C ASN A 383 13.34 -4.12 -0.33
N CYS A 384 12.06 -3.77 -0.46
CA CYS A 384 11.64 -2.36 -0.48
C CYS A 384 11.83 -1.67 0.87
N GLY A 385 11.95 -2.44 1.95
CA GLY A 385 12.26 -1.94 3.30
C GLY A 385 11.12 -1.30 4.06
N GLN A 386 9.94 -1.12 3.44
CA GLN A 386 8.77 -0.50 4.07
C GLN A 386 7.48 -1.17 3.61
N ILE A 387 6.49 -1.25 4.51
CA ILE A 387 5.14 -1.71 4.20
C ILE A 387 4.09 -0.85 4.90
N LYS A 388 3.10 -0.39 4.13
CA LYS A 388 1.92 0.32 4.61
C LYS A 388 0.72 -0.63 4.51
N THR A 389 0.27 -1.20 5.63
CA THR A 389 -0.79 -2.22 5.60
C THR A 389 -1.82 -2.07 6.73
N GLY A 390 -2.09 -0.83 7.11
CA GLY A 390 -3.11 -0.46 8.09
C GLY A 390 -2.62 -0.58 9.53
N SER A 391 -3.56 -0.67 10.45
CA SER A 391 -3.33 -0.65 11.89
C SER A 391 -3.21 -2.06 12.50
N LEU A 392 -3.14 -2.11 13.84
CA LEU A 392 -3.05 -3.32 14.66
C LEU A 392 -4.45 -3.86 15.03
N ALA A 393 -5.44 -3.66 14.17
CA ALA A 393 -6.80 -4.17 14.31
C ALA A 393 -7.35 -4.57 12.94
N ARG A 394 -8.35 -5.46 12.90
CA ARG A 394 -8.95 -6.10 11.72
C ARG A 394 -8.04 -7.17 11.10
N SER A 395 -8.61 -8.36 10.88
CA SER A 395 -7.88 -9.55 10.42
C SER A 395 -7.24 -9.38 9.05
N ASP A 396 -7.88 -8.60 8.18
CA ASP A 396 -7.41 -8.26 6.84
C ASP A 396 -6.06 -7.50 6.86
N ARG A 397 -5.83 -6.70 7.91
CA ARG A 397 -4.54 -6.00 8.13
C ARG A 397 -3.53 -6.91 8.83
N LEU A 398 -3.97 -7.54 9.91
CA LEU A 398 -3.12 -8.43 10.71
C LEU A 398 -2.60 -9.64 9.93
N ALA A 399 -3.32 -10.10 8.91
CA ALA A 399 -2.87 -11.18 8.02
C ALA A 399 -1.49 -10.90 7.43
N LYS A 400 -1.23 -9.65 7.01
CA LYS A 400 0.05 -9.21 6.43
C LYS A 400 1.16 -9.16 7.49
N TYR A 401 0.89 -8.58 8.68
CA TYR A 401 1.86 -8.56 9.78
C TYR A 401 2.20 -9.98 10.25
N ASN A 402 1.20 -10.84 10.40
CA ASN A 402 1.40 -12.23 10.79
C ASN A 402 2.21 -13.00 9.74
N GLN A 403 2.03 -12.71 8.44
CA GLN A 403 2.82 -13.30 7.38
C GLN A 403 4.28 -12.85 7.46
N LEU A 404 4.54 -11.57 7.70
CA LEU A 404 5.89 -11.04 7.86
C LEU A 404 6.61 -11.67 9.07
N ILE A 405 5.89 -11.91 10.18
CA ILE A 405 6.45 -12.59 11.36
C ILE A 405 6.84 -14.03 11.00
N ARG A 406 6.01 -14.77 10.20
CA ARG A 406 6.36 -16.11 9.73
C ARG A 406 7.59 -16.09 8.81
N ILE A 407 7.69 -15.10 7.92
CA ILE A 407 8.86 -14.93 7.05
C ILE A 407 10.12 -14.63 7.88
N GLU A 408 10.02 -13.76 8.90
CA GLU A 408 11.15 -13.49 9.81
C GLU A 408 11.61 -14.77 10.52
N GLU A 409 10.69 -15.57 11.03
CA GLU A 409 10.98 -16.85 11.69
C GLU A 409 11.59 -17.87 10.72
N GLU A 410 11.11 -17.95 9.48
CA GLU A 410 11.64 -18.84 8.44
C GLU A 410 13.06 -18.45 8.01
N LEU A 411 13.35 -17.15 7.90
CA LEU A 411 14.68 -16.62 7.56
C LEU A 411 15.67 -16.81 8.71
N GLY A 412 15.23 -16.87 9.96
CA GLY A 412 16.09 -17.04 11.13
C GLY A 412 17.20 -16.00 11.19
N ASP A 413 18.44 -16.46 11.32
CA ASP A 413 19.62 -15.57 11.42
C ASP A 413 19.90 -14.76 10.15
N ALA A 414 19.29 -15.11 9.01
CA ALA A 414 19.40 -14.34 7.76
C ALA A 414 18.42 -13.15 7.72
N ALA A 415 17.42 -13.12 8.60
CA ALA A 415 16.46 -12.03 8.66
C ALA A 415 17.15 -10.72 9.03
N HIS A 416 16.86 -9.67 8.28
CA HIS A 416 17.36 -8.32 8.57
C HIS A 416 16.20 -7.34 8.61
N TYR A 417 15.97 -6.72 9.78
CA TYR A 417 14.95 -5.67 9.90
C TYR A 417 15.51 -4.35 9.38
N ALA A 418 14.80 -3.69 8.48
CA ALA A 418 15.29 -2.51 7.77
C ALA A 418 15.60 -1.31 8.69
N GLY A 419 14.80 -1.11 9.75
CA GLY A 419 15.00 -0.02 10.69
C GLY A 419 15.17 1.34 10.02
N GLU A 420 16.04 2.19 10.52
CA GLU A 420 16.39 3.50 9.91
C GLU A 420 16.92 3.37 8.48
N GLY A 421 17.50 2.24 8.11
CA GLY A 421 17.98 1.98 6.75
C GLY A 421 16.87 1.95 5.69
N ALA A 422 15.60 1.83 6.11
CA ALA A 422 14.44 1.87 5.23
C ALA A 422 14.31 3.16 4.41
N PHE A 423 14.84 4.27 4.91
CA PHE A 423 14.80 5.57 4.25
C PHE A 423 15.93 5.79 3.22
N GLY A 424 16.79 4.81 3.00
CA GLY A 424 17.83 4.85 1.98
C GLY A 424 18.86 5.97 2.20
N ARG A 425 18.93 6.94 1.26
CA ARG A 425 19.91 8.03 1.31
C ARG A 425 19.48 9.24 2.12
N LEU A 426 18.27 9.25 2.65
CA LEU A 426 17.77 10.39 3.43
C LEU A 426 18.58 10.45 4.73
N SER A 427 19.31 11.54 4.88
CA SER A 427 20.14 11.76 6.08
C SER A 427 19.28 11.81 7.34
N ALA A 428 19.75 11.17 8.38
CA ALA A 428 19.16 11.24 9.71
C ALA A 428 19.28 12.66 10.31
#